data_e121684e0d14d03f6f1ff38019348aa8
#
_entry.id   e121684e0d14d03f6f1ff38019348aa8
#
_cell.length_a   1.000
_cell.length_b   1.000
_cell.length_c   1.000
_cell.angle_alpha   90.00
_cell.angle_beta   90.00
_cell.angle_gamma   90.00
#
_symmetry.space_group_name_H-M   'P 1'
#
loop_
_entity.id
_entity.type
_entity.pdbx_description
1 polymer ?
#
loop_
_entity_poly.entity_id
_entity_poly.type
_entity_poly.pdbx_seq_one_letter_code
_entity_poly.pdbx_strand_id
1 'polypeptide(L)'
;MATSTKVLLLEFNEISWSVIDSLLAERGKDFLPNICRLKNQGSWGTSVALEQPPLLDPWVTWVTVHTGVCQAVHGAKVLEQDAATVGAKRSWEYAAEAGLSIGVFGSIGAYPPPPVNGFVVPGPFAPGDDTFPRELKPIQSLNRRHTHAHSGSGRNDSMFEMLKAGSQLLRLGLKPATCARIALQLARERVNRRAGWRRVMLQPLVNYDFFAELYRRQRPTFATWHTNHAAHYMHHYWRAWSDSGFLSKGPENERAIYGEAVPLGYKLCDELLGRFLGLIDDDTTLVLCSSMGQQPFVNVAYQEGKVIVRFKDIQRFLQQMGAEGVTQTVPTMVPQVNLRVPDPILRSKLATRMREIVRTVNGKAQKGIVAEETGEILTVTPLSLSERASSVTYKIPGVEEVCRLEDLFAMDAPTVKQGMHHPDGLFIAYGKGVPAGQQLGTCTNLDIAPTLLSLLGVPIPKAMSGRVLLRAS
;
A
#
# COMPACT_ATOMS: atom_id res chain seq x y z
N MET A 1 -31.78 13.88 20.55
CA MET A 1 -30.58 13.05 20.41
C MET A 1 -29.58 13.91 19.66
N ALA A 2 -28.40 14.17 20.21
CA ALA A 2 -27.36 14.86 19.47
C ALA A 2 -27.02 14.00 18.25
N THR A 3 -27.04 14.59 17.06
CA THR A 3 -26.62 13.90 15.83
C THR A 3 -25.14 13.52 15.99
N SER A 4 -24.85 12.22 16.02
CA SER A 4 -23.46 11.75 16.09
C SER A 4 -22.70 12.27 14.87
N THR A 5 -21.52 12.84 15.09
CA THR A 5 -20.65 13.27 14.01
C THR A 5 -20.25 12.06 13.18
N LYS A 6 -20.38 12.15 11.84
CA LYS A 6 -19.84 11.14 10.94
C LYS A 6 -18.36 11.40 10.72
N VAL A 7 -17.59 10.36 10.52
CA VAL A 7 -16.16 10.48 10.25
C VAL A 7 -15.79 9.72 8.97
N LEU A 8 -15.10 10.40 8.05
CA LEU A 8 -14.49 9.80 6.88
C LEU A 8 -12.98 9.92 6.98
N LEU A 9 -12.28 8.79 7.12
CA LEU A 9 -10.82 8.70 7.09
C LEU A 9 -10.33 8.41 5.68
N LEU A 10 -9.56 9.32 5.10
CA LEU A 10 -8.84 9.12 3.85
C LEU A 10 -7.39 8.73 4.15
N GLU A 11 -7.01 7.56 3.69
CA GLU A 11 -5.70 6.94 3.90
C GLU A 11 -4.87 7.06 2.62
N PHE A 12 -4.18 8.19 2.44
CA PHE A 12 -3.33 8.42 1.28
C PHE A 12 -1.90 7.99 1.62
N ASN A 13 -1.52 6.80 1.15
CA ASN A 13 -0.26 6.20 1.56
C ASN A 13 0.96 7.01 1.14
N GLU A 14 1.85 7.25 2.11
CA GLU A 14 3.19 7.83 1.98
C GLU A 14 3.23 9.26 1.41
N ILE A 15 2.11 10.00 1.38
CA ILE A 15 2.16 11.42 1.03
C ILE A 15 2.66 12.26 2.22
N SER A 16 3.39 13.34 1.92
CA SER A 16 4.01 14.18 2.94
C SER A 16 3.97 15.66 2.61
N TRP A 17 4.10 16.50 3.63
CA TRP A 17 4.19 17.95 3.46
C TRP A 17 5.43 18.34 2.65
N SER A 18 6.57 17.68 2.83
CA SER A 18 7.81 17.99 2.10
C SER A 18 7.64 17.92 0.59
N VAL A 19 6.93 16.90 0.08
CA VAL A 19 6.64 16.76 -1.35
C VAL A 19 5.56 17.76 -1.79
N ILE A 20 4.52 17.97 -0.98
CA ILE A 20 3.48 18.96 -1.27
C ILE A 20 4.07 20.37 -1.40
N ASP A 21 4.88 20.79 -0.42
CA ASP A 21 5.50 22.11 -0.42
C ASP A 21 6.47 22.28 -1.60
N SER A 22 7.23 21.25 -1.98
CA SER A 22 8.07 21.23 -3.18
C SER A 22 7.26 21.43 -4.47
N LEU A 23 6.14 20.71 -4.59
CA LEU A 23 5.24 20.83 -5.75
C LEU A 23 4.56 22.21 -5.81
N LEU A 24 4.15 22.76 -4.67
CA LEU A 24 3.56 24.10 -4.61
C LEU A 24 4.59 25.19 -4.93
N ALA A 25 5.84 25.02 -4.51
CA ALA A 25 6.93 25.92 -4.87
C ALA A 25 7.24 25.87 -6.38
N GLU A 26 7.21 24.66 -6.98
CA GLU A 26 7.49 24.44 -8.40
C GLU A 26 6.33 24.90 -9.31
N ARG A 27 5.07 24.61 -8.92
CA ARG A 27 3.88 24.68 -9.79
C ARG A 27 2.85 25.74 -9.37
N GLY A 28 3.01 26.35 -8.20
CA GLY A 28 2.04 27.29 -7.64
C GLY A 28 0.87 26.62 -6.90
N LYS A 29 0.11 27.42 -6.15
CA LYS A 29 -0.99 26.96 -5.28
C LYS A 29 -2.15 26.32 -6.04
N ASP A 30 -2.38 26.72 -7.29
CA ASP A 30 -3.45 26.19 -8.14
C ASP A 30 -3.18 24.74 -8.60
N PHE A 31 -1.98 24.23 -8.35
CA PHE A 31 -1.65 22.85 -8.66
C PHE A 31 -2.35 21.86 -7.72
N LEU A 32 -2.48 22.17 -6.42
CA LEU A 32 -3.14 21.35 -5.40
C LEU A 32 -4.19 22.17 -4.61
N PRO A 33 -5.25 22.66 -5.29
CA PRO A 33 -6.17 23.64 -4.70
C PRO A 33 -6.99 23.08 -3.53
N ASN A 34 -7.34 21.78 -3.54
CA ASN A 34 -8.12 21.16 -2.48
C ASN A 34 -7.29 20.95 -1.21
N ILE A 35 -6.04 20.52 -1.35
CA ILE A 35 -5.09 20.42 -0.22
C ILE A 35 -4.86 21.80 0.40
N CYS A 36 -4.62 22.84 -0.43
CA CYS A 36 -4.48 24.20 0.04
C CYS A 36 -5.75 24.70 0.75
N ARG A 37 -6.93 24.40 0.21
CA ARG A 37 -8.22 24.70 0.85
C ARG A 37 -8.33 24.05 2.23
N LEU A 38 -8.05 22.77 2.35
CA LEU A 38 -8.15 22.06 3.63
C LEU A 38 -7.13 22.57 4.65
N LYS A 39 -5.91 22.90 4.22
CA LYS A 39 -4.88 23.51 5.08
C LYS A 39 -5.36 24.85 5.66
N ASN A 40 -6.08 25.65 4.88
CA ASN A 40 -6.57 26.96 5.30
C ASN A 40 -7.89 26.88 6.10
N GLN A 41 -8.76 25.95 5.80
CA GLN A 41 -10.12 25.84 6.37
C GLN A 41 -10.29 24.72 7.40
N GLY A 42 -9.24 23.95 7.66
CA GLY A 42 -9.22 22.85 8.62
C GLY A 42 -8.07 22.96 9.62
N SER A 43 -7.87 21.89 10.38
CA SER A 43 -6.73 21.73 11.27
C SER A 43 -5.72 20.77 10.62
N TRP A 44 -4.43 21.10 10.69
CA TRP A 44 -3.39 20.33 9.99
C TRP A 44 -2.09 20.22 10.80
N GLY A 45 -1.32 19.17 10.51
CA GLY A 45 -0.03 18.90 11.16
C GLY A 45 0.78 17.85 10.42
N THR A 46 1.97 17.57 10.91
CA THR A 46 2.82 16.46 10.45
C THR A 46 2.55 15.24 11.30
N SER A 47 2.09 14.14 10.68
CA SER A 47 1.96 12.84 11.35
C SER A 47 3.28 12.10 11.22
N VAL A 48 3.89 11.73 12.35
CA VAL A 48 5.19 11.05 12.38
C VAL A 48 4.99 9.59 12.78
N ALA A 49 5.51 8.68 11.95
CA ALA A 49 5.61 7.27 12.32
C ALA A 49 6.66 7.08 13.42
N LEU A 50 6.32 6.31 14.45
CA LEU A 50 7.25 5.98 15.53
C LEU A 50 8.15 4.80 15.20
N GLU A 51 7.76 4.02 14.19
CA GLU A 51 8.50 2.87 13.71
C GLU A 51 9.81 3.33 13.05
N GLN A 52 10.85 2.48 13.23
CA GLN A 52 12.15 2.68 12.59
C GLN A 52 12.42 1.52 11.61
N PRO A 53 13.26 1.71 10.59
CA PRO A 53 13.68 0.60 9.75
C PRO A 53 14.23 -0.59 10.57
N PRO A 54 13.87 -1.84 10.26
CA PRO A 54 13.09 -2.30 9.09
C PRO A 54 11.57 -2.25 9.25
N LEU A 55 11.04 -1.80 10.38
CA LEU A 55 9.60 -1.78 10.68
C LEU A 55 8.88 -0.52 10.15
N LEU A 56 9.60 0.46 9.62
CA LEU A 56 9.01 1.63 8.97
C LEU A 56 8.50 1.21 7.58
N ASP A 57 7.35 0.55 7.57
CA ASP A 57 6.70 0.00 6.39
C ASP A 57 5.17 0.15 6.50
N PRO A 58 4.44 0.36 5.38
CA PRO A 58 3.00 0.63 5.41
C PRO A 58 2.19 -0.42 6.15
N TRP A 59 2.54 -1.70 6.02
CA TRP A 59 1.82 -2.79 6.72
C TRP A 59 2.04 -2.83 8.23
N VAL A 60 2.99 -2.08 8.75
CA VAL A 60 3.20 -1.88 10.19
C VAL A 60 2.59 -0.54 10.61
N THR A 61 2.95 0.54 9.95
CA THR A 61 2.55 1.90 10.33
C THR A 61 1.04 2.14 10.18
N TRP A 62 0.38 1.55 9.19
CA TRP A 62 -1.09 1.61 9.10
C TRP A 62 -1.79 0.82 10.20
N VAL A 63 -1.21 -0.30 10.65
CA VAL A 63 -1.77 -1.00 11.82
C VAL A 63 -1.66 -0.14 13.06
N THR A 64 -0.55 0.59 13.26
CA THR A 64 -0.41 1.59 14.34
C THR A 64 -1.49 2.68 14.24
N VAL A 65 -1.70 3.25 13.05
CA VAL A 65 -2.76 4.25 12.78
C VAL A 65 -4.14 3.72 13.15
N HIS A 66 -4.46 2.49 12.76
CA HIS A 66 -5.79 1.91 12.97
C HIS A 66 -6.03 1.46 14.40
N THR A 67 -4.99 1.03 15.11
CA THR A 67 -5.12 0.48 16.47
C THR A 67 -4.83 1.49 17.57
N GLY A 68 -4.08 2.57 17.28
CA GLY A 68 -3.62 3.54 18.29
C GLY A 68 -2.68 2.99 19.33
N VAL A 69 -2.04 1.83 19.06
CA VAL A 69 -1.03 1.23 19.94
C VAL A 69 0.27 0.97 19.14
N CYS A 70 1.41 0.96 19.83
CA CYS A 70 2.71 0.78 19.18
C CYS A 70 2.91 -0.64 18.64
N GLN A 71 3.87 -0.79 17.73
CA GLN A 71 4.20 -2.05 17.07
C GLN A 71 4.50 -3.18 18.07
N ALA A 72 5.15 -2.90 19.18
CA ALA A 72 5.44 -3.89 20.20
C ALA A 72 4.17 -4.51 20.85
N VAL A 73 3.05 -3.78 20.83
CA VAL A 73 1.74 -4.22 21.34
C VAL A 73 0.93 -4.93 20.25
N HIS A 74 0.78 -4.29 19.07
CA HIS A 74 -0.03 -4.91 18.02
C HIS A 74 0.69 -6.05 17.27
N GLY A 75 2.02 -6.13 17.30
CA GLY A 75 2.79 -7.26 16.80
C GLY A 75 2.82 -7.42 15.28
N ALA A 76 2.30 -6.48 14.49
CA ALA A 76 2.34 -6.54 13.03
C ALA A 76 3.78 -6.39 12.52
N LYS A 77 4.19 -7.26 11.57
CA LYS A 77 5.55 -7.30 11.02
C LYS A 77 5.59 -7.55 9.52
N VAL A 78 4.55 -8.19 8.96
CA VAL A 78 4.51 -8.60 7.55
C VAL A 78 3.24 -8.11 6.89
N LEU A 79 3.31 -7.93 5.56
CA LEU A 79 2.16 -7.54 4.76
C LEU A 79 1.04 -8.58 4.89
N GLU A 80 -0.20 -8.08 5.12
CA GLU A 80 -1.40 -8.93 5.26
C GLU A 80 -1.26 -10.03 6.32
N GLN A 81 -0.58 -9.68 7.42
CA GLN A 81 -0.56 -10.54 8.59
C GLN A 81 -1.99 -10.87 9.01
N ASP A 82 -2.22 -12.14 9.38
CA ASP A 82 -3.54 -12.58 9.84
C ASP A 82 -4.04 -11.67 10.97
N ALA A 83 -5.23 -11.10 10.76
CA ALA A 83 -5.84 -10.18 11.70
C ALA A 83 -5.99 -10.78 13.11
N ALA A 84 -6.19 -12.10 13.23
CA ALA A 84 -6.26 -12.79 14.50
C ALA A 84 -4.92 -12.77 15.29
N THR A 85 -3.79 -12.55 14.59
CA THR A 85 -2.46 -12.47 15.22
C THR A 85 -2.06 -11.04 15.57
N VAL A 86 -2.89 -10.06 15.22
CA VAL A 86 -2.69 -8.65 15.60
C VAL A 86 -3.25 -8.42 16.99
N GLY A 87 -2.39 -8.08 17.93
CA GLY A 87 -2.71 -7.99 19.37
C GLY A 87 -3.60 -6.81 19.79
N ALA A 88 -4.24 -6.10 18.83
CA ALA A 88 -5.09 -4.95 19.12
C ALA A 88 -6.22 -4.81 18.10
N LYS A 89 -7.39 -4.36 18.56
CA LYS A 89 -8.52 -4.01 17.69
C LYS A 89 -8.27 -2.69 16.96
N ARG A 90 -8.83 -2.58 15.75
CA ARG A 90 -8.79 -1.36 14.95
C ARG A 90 -9.90 -0.41 15.38
N SER A 91 -9.76 0.85 15.08
CA SER A 91 -10.75 1.89 15.38
C SER A 91 -12.15 1.57 14.86
N TRP A 92 -12.26 0.95 13.66
CA TRP A 92 -13.55 0.54 13.11
C TRP A 92 -14.20 -0.64 13.86
N GLU A 93 -13.41 -1.50 14.51
CA GLU A 93 -13.95 -2.60 15.31
C GLU A 93 -14.56 -2.05 16.61
N TYR A 94 -13.89 -1.09 17.27
CA TYR A 94 -14.47 -0.38 18.42
C TYR A 94 -15.75 0.41 18.05
N ALA A 95 -15.74 1.07 16.90
CA ALA A 95 -16.90 1.78 16.40
C ALA A 95 -18.08 0.82 16.10
N ALA A 96 -17.80 -0.35 15.51
CA ALA A 96 -18.81 -1.39 15.26
C ALA A 96 -19.38 -1.96 16.57
N GLU A 97 -18.55 -2.21 17.58
CA GLU A 97 -18.98 -2.65 18.92
C GLU A 97 -19.82 -1.60 19.64
N ALA A 98 -19.59 -0.33 19.36
CA ALA A 98 -20.44 0.77 19.85
C ALA A 98 -21.77 0.91 19.05
N GLY A 99 -22.06 0.00 18.11
CA GLY A 99 -23.29 -0.02 17.32
C GLY A 99 -23.31 0.94 16.12
N LEU A 100 -22.17 1.55 15.77
CA LEU A 100 -22.09 2.45 14.62
C LEU A 100 -22.05 1.69 13.29
N SER A 101 -22.54 2.33 12.23
CA SER A 101 -22.43 1.79 10.87
C SER A 101 -21.03 2.08 10.29
N ILE A 102 -20.44 1.06 9.63
CA ILE A 102 -19.03 1.03 9.25
C ILE A 102 -18.89 0.84 7.74
N GLY A 103 -17.97 1.60 7.11
CA GLY A 103 -17.60 1.42 5.74
C GLY A 103 -16.05 1.37 5.59
N VAL A 104 -15.45 0.18 5.48
CA VAL A 104 -14.01 0.04 5.27
C VAL A 104 -13.73 -0.30 3.80
N PHE A 105 -12.84 0.49 3.16
CA PHE A 105 -12.52 0.27 1.76
C PHE A 105 -11.01 0.41 1.51
N GLY A 106 -10.37 -0.71 1.20
CA GLY A 106 -8.97 -0.76 0.82
C GLY A 106 -7.97 -0.69 1.96
N SER A 107 -8.41 -0.48 3.21
CA SER A 107 -7.53 -0.33 4.37
C SER A 107 -6.68 -1.56 4.63
N ILE A 108 -5.40 -1.35 4.93
CA ILE A 108 -4.45 -2.40 5.27
C ILE A 108 -4.85 -3.04 6.60
N GLY A 109 -4.76 -4.36 6.69
CA GLY A 109 -5.12 -5.11 7.90
C GLY A 109 -6.63 -5.30 8.12
N ALA A 110 -7.47 -5.08 7.09
CA ALA A 110 -8.90 -5.29 7.15
C ALA A 110 -9.35 -6.72 6.72
N TYR A 111 -8.42 -7.65 6.51
CA TYR A 111 -8.71 -9.04 6.15
C TYR A 111 -8.40 -9.98 7.34
N PRO A 112 -9.23 -11.01 7.61
CA PRO A 112 -10.53 -11.30 6.99
C PRO A 112 -11.59 -10.23 7.35
N PRO A 113 -12.55 -9.93 6.43
CA PRO A 113 -13.55 -8.90 6.67
C PRO A 113 -14.54 -9.35 7.75
N PRO A 114 -14.64 -8.62 8.89
CA PRO A 114 -15.63 -8.93 9.91
C PRO A 114 -17.04 -8.57 9.43
N PRO A 115 -18.09 -9.24 9.94
CA PRO A 115 -19.46 -8.80 9.75
C PRO A 115 -19.68 -7.47 10.49
N VAL A 116 -20.23 -6.48 9.78
CA VAL A 116 -20.49 -5.13 10.31
C VAL A 116 -21.87 -4.62 9.86
N ASN A 117 -22.40 -3.63 10.54
CA ASN A 117 -23.52 -2.86 9.98
C ASN A 117 -22.93 -1.92 8.89
N GLY A 118 -22.84 -2.42 7.64
CA GLY A 118 -22.24 -1.67 6.56
C GLY A 118 -21.42 -2.52 5.59
N PHE A 119 -20.20 -2.12 5.25
CA PHE A 119 -19.37 -2.86 4.30
C PHE A 119 -17.87 -2.88 4.68
N VAL A 120 -17.21 -3.96 4.28
CA VAL A 120 -15.75 -4.12 4.33
C VAL A 120 -15.25 -4.70 3.01
N VAL A 121 -14.48 -3.91 2.28
CA VAL A 121 -13.69 -4.33 1.12
C VAL A 121 -12.23 -4.19 1.54
N PRO A 122 -11.50 -5.30 1.79
CA PRO A 122 -10.11 -5.27 2.27
C PRO A 122 -9.13 -4.62 1.28
N GLY A 123 -7.90 -4.43 1.72
CA GLY A 123 -6.81 -3.93 0.88
C GLY A 123 -6.50 -4.85 -0.31
N PRO A 124 -5.89 -4.30 -1.36
CA PRO A 124 -5.60 -5.05 -2.59
C PRO A 124 -4.54 -6.14 -2.40
N PHE A 125 -3.83 -6.12 -1.29
CA PHE A 125 -2.82 -7.12 -0.92
C PHE A 125 -3.39 -8.28 -0.09
N ALA A 126 -4.68 -8.23 0.29
CA ALA A 126 -5.32 -9.26 1.07
C ALA A 126 -5.14 -10.67 0.45
N PRO A 127 -4.94 -11.72 1.28
CA PRO A 127 -4.70 -13.07 0.77
C PRO A 127 -5.91 -13.71 0.09
N GLY A 128 -7.11 -13.16 0.32
CA GLY A 128 -8.38 -13.66 -0.23
C GLY A 128 -9.25 -12.60 -0.87
N ASP A 129 -10.29 -13.03 -1.58
CA ASP A 129 -11.29 -12.19 -2.24
C ASP A 129 -12.52 -11.91 -1.36
N ASP A 130 -12.50 -12.34 -0.10
CA ASP A 130 -13.64 -12.19 0.77
C ASP A 130 -13.92 -10.72 1.10
N THR A 131 -15.20 -10.39 1.15
CA THR A 131 -15.73 -9.06 1.48
C THR A 131 -16.94 -9.19 2.38
N PHE A 132 -17.30 -8.12 3.03
CA PHE A 132 -18.60 -8.03 3.69
C PHE A 132 -19.37 -6.81 3.16
N PRO A 133 -20.61 -6.97 2.66
CA PRO A 133 -21.21 -8.28 2.33
C PRO A 133 -20.52 -8.98 1.15
N ARG A 134 -20.79 -10.28 0.95
CA ARG A 134 -20.14 -11.13 -0.09
C ARG A 134 -20.36 -10.65 -1.52
N GLU A 135 -21.42 -9.92 -1.77
CA GLU A 135 -21.77 -9.36 -3.09
C GLU A 135 -20.73 -8.38 -3.62
N LEU A 136 -19.86 -7.85 -2.74
CA LEU A 136 -18.77 -6.95 -3.10
C LEU A 136 -17.49 -7.69 -3.58
N LYS A 137 -17.46 -9.03 -3.51
CA LYS A 137 -16.33 -9.86 -3.94
C LYS A 137 -15.79 -9.51 -5.33
N PRO A 138 -16.59 -9.15 -6.35
CA PRO A 138 -16.05 -8.74 -7.65
C PRO A 138 -15.12 -7.52 -7.59
N ILE A 139 -15.36 -6.57 -6.66
CA ILE A 139 -14.50 -5.41 -6.45
C ILE A 139 -13.14 -5.88 -5.92
N GLN A 140 -13.14 -6.73 -4.90
CA GLN A 140 -11.93 -7.25 -4.30
C GLN A 140 -11.11 -8.10 -5.28
N SER A 141 -11.78 -8.97 -6.04
CA SER A 141 -11.12 -9.76 -7.09
C SER A 141 -10.46 -8.88 -8.16
N LEU A 142 -11.11 -7.78 -8.56
CA LEU A 142 -10.53 -6.80 -9.49
C LEU A 142 -9.29 -6.13 -8.90
N ASN A 143 -9.35 -5.66 -7.65
CA ASN A 143 -8.24 -5.02 -6.96
C ASN A 143 -7.03 -5.95 -6.82
N ARG A 144 -7.24 -7.19 -6.40
CA ARG A 144 -6.19 -8.19 -6.25
C ARG A 144 -5.53 -8.53 -7.59
N ARG A 145 -6.31 -8.75 -8.66
CA ARG A 145 -5.75 -9.01 -10.00
C ARG A 145 -4.84 -7.88 -10.45
N HIS A 146 -5.24 -6.64 -10.24
CA HIS A 146 -4.43 -5.48 -10.62
C HIS A 146 -3.09 -5.46 -9.85
N THR A 147 -3.12 -5.73 -8.56
CA THR A 147 -1.92 -5.76 -7.70
C THR A 147 -1.00 -6.93 -8.06
N HIS A 148 -1.56 -8.12 -8.27
CA HIS A 148 -0.78 -9.30 -8.68
C HIS A 148 -0.17 -9.15 -10.08
N ALA A 149 -0.83 -8.48 -11.02
CA ALA A 149 -0.26 -8.17 -12.33
C ALA A 149 0.99 -7.28 -12.21
N HIS A 150 1.01 -6.33 -11.27
CA HIS A 150 2.17 -5.47 -11.01
C HIS A 150 3.30 -6.19 -10.26
N SER A 151 2.98 -7.21 -9.45
CA SER A 151 3.98 -8.04 -8.75
C SER A 151 4.56 -9.18 -9.60
N GLY A 152 4.19 -9.27 -10.88
CA GLY A 152 4.75 -10.26 -11.84
C GLY A 152 4.18 -11.68 -11.73
N SER A 153 3.16 -11.91 -10.88
CA SER A 153 2.53 -13.22 -10.69
C SER A 153 1.16 -13.38 -11.38
N GLY A 154 0.70 -12.40 -12.14
CA GLY A 154 -0.63 -12.37 -12.75
C GLY A 154 -0.64 -12.74 -14.25
N ARG A 155 -1.55 -13.62 -14.66
CA ARG A 155 -1.88 -13.86 -16.06
C ARG A 155 -2.54 -12.64 -16.71
N ASN A 156 -2.20 -12.37 -17.97
CA ASN A 156 -2.72 -11.24 -18.78
C ASN A 156 -4.19 -11.37 -19.23
N ASP A 157 -5.01 -12.18 -18.59
CA ASP A 157 -6.39 -12.48 -19.00
C ASP A 157 -7.41 -11.37 -18.69
N SER A 158 -6.96 -10.23 -18.15
CA SER A 158 -7.83 -9.28 -17.45
C SER A 158 -8.86 -8.53 -18.29
N MET A 159 -8.63 -8.30 -19.59
CA MET A 159 -9.49 -7.40 -20.37
C MET A 159 -10.77 -8.05 -20.88
N PHE A 160 -10.71 -9.30 -21.30
CA PHE A 160 -11.90 -10.04 -21.77
C PHE A 160 -12.82 -10.45 -20.62
N GLU A 161 -12.24 -10.80 -19.45
CA GLU A 161 -12.99 -11.06 -18.23
C GLU A 161 -13.58 -9.77 -17.62
N MET A 162 -12.90 -8.62 -17.74
CA MET A 162 -13.47 -7.31 -17.40
C MET A 162 -14.71 -6.98 -18.22
N LEU A 163 -14.73 -7.32 -19.51
CA LEU A 163 -15.92 -7.11 -20.36
C LEU A 163 -17.08 -8.02 -19.97
N LYS A 164 -16.81 -9.27 -19.58
CA LYS A 164 -17.84 -10.18 -19.04
C LYS A 164 -18.35 -9.74 -17.66
N ALA A 165 -17.48 -9.23 -16.81
CA ALA A 165 -17.85 -8.66 -15.52
C ALA A 165 -18.41 -7.22 -15.63
N GLY A 166 -18.35 -6.59 -16.80
CA GLY A 166 -18.63 -5.17 -16.99
C GLY A 166 -20.01 -4.74 -16.48
N SER A 167 -21.06 -5.51 -16.78
CA SER A 167 -22.42 -5.19 -16.31
C SER A 167 -22.55 -5.28 -14.78
N GLN A 168 -21.83 -6.21 -14.15
CA GLN A 168 -21.83 -6.35 -12.69
C GLN A 168 -21.07 -5.19 -12.02
N LEU A 169 -19.91 -4.80 -12.56
CA LEU A 169 -19.13 -3.68 -12.04
C LEU A 169 -19.87 -2.35 -12.19
N LEU A 170 -20.61 -2.13 -13.29
CA LEU A 170 -21.46 -0.96 -13.44
C LEU A 170 -22.57 -0.91 -12.38
N ARG A 171 -23.20 -2.04 -12.07
CA ARG A 171 -24.21 -2.13 -10.97
C ARG A 171 -23.60 -1.88 -9.60
N LEU A 172 -22.33 -2.22 -9.39
CA LEU A 172 -21.58 -1.96 -8.17
C LEU A 172 -21.10 -0.52 -8.06
N GLY A 173 -21.25 0.31 -9.10
CA GLY A 173 -20.99 1.74 -9.04
C GLY A 173 -19.93 2.28 -9.98
N LEU A 174 -19.26 1.44 -10.80
CA LEU A 174 -18.29 1.91 -11.79
C LEU A 174 -18.97 2.90 -12.76
N LYS A 175 -18.37 4.08 -12.94
CA LYS A 175 -18.97 5.15 -13.75
C LYS A 175 -18.51 5.07 -15.21
N PRO A 176 -19.39 5.41 -16.18
CA PRO A 176 -19.03 5.48 -17.60
C PRO A 176 -17.83 6.41 -17.89
N ALA A 177 -17.72 7.52 -17.16
CA ALA A 177 -16.58 8.44 -17.28
C ALA A 177 -15.25 7.77 -16.91
N THR A 178 -15.22 6.92 -15.89
CA THR A 178 -14.04 6.13 -15.49
C THR A 178 -13.73 5.08 -16.55
N CYS A 179 -14.76 4.40 -17.10
CA CYS A 179 -14.57 3.49 -18.23
C CYS A 179 -13.95 4.19 -19.44
N ALA A 180 -14.40 5.40 -19.77
CA ALA A 180 -13.83 6.20 -20.85
C ALA A 180 -12.36 6.58 -20.59
N ARG A 181 -11.99 6.94 -19.35
CA ARG A 181 -10.59 7.20 -18.97
C ARG A 181 -9.72 5.94 -19.12
N ILE A 182 -10.24 4.76 -18.76
CA ILE A 182 -9.55 3.47 -18.96
C ILE A 182 -9.33 3.23 -20.45
N ALA A 183 -10.38 3.34 -21.27
CA ALA A 183 -10.30 3.13 -22.71
C ALA A 183 -9.30 4.09 -23.38
N LEU A 184 -9.32 5.36 -23.01
CA LEU A 184 -8.38 6.37 -23.50
C LEU A 184 -6.94 6.03 -23.13
N GLN A 185 -6.68 5.58 -21.89
CA GLN A 185 -5.33 5.19 -21.47
C GLN A 185 -4.83 3.98 -22.27
N LEU A 186 -5.68 2.96 -22.46
CA LEU A 186 -5.34 1.78 -23.27
C LEU A 186 -5.07 2.13 -24.74
N ALA A 187 -5.84 3.08 -25.31
CA ALA A 187 -5.59 3.60 -26.66
C ALA A 187 -4.24 4.33 -26.73
N ARG A 188 -3.92 5.17 -25.75
CA ARG A 188 -2.61 5.86 -25.67
C ARG A 188 -1.44 4.87 -25.63
N GLU A 189 -1.58 3.77 -24.90
CA GLU A 189 -0.53 2.76 -24.79
C GLU A 189 -0.32 1.96 -26.07
N ARG A 190 -1.36 1.78 -26.88
CA ARG A 190 -1.20 1.18 -28.22
C ARG A 190 -0.37 2.06 -29.14
N VAL A 191 -0.50 3.38 -29.03
CA VAL A 191 0.28 4.35 -29.79
C VAL A 191 1.68 4.54 -29.19
N ASN A 192 1.76 4.59 -27.86
CA ASN A 192 3.01 4.80 -27.14
C ASN A 192 3.08 3.89 -25.91
N ARG A 193 3.77 2.75 -26.04
CA ARG A 193 3.96 1.78 -24.95
C ARG A 193 4.60 2.37 -23.69
N ARG A 194 5.40 3.44 -23.83
CA ARG A 194 6.02 4.14 -22.71
C ARG A 194 5.00 4.87 -21.81
N ALA A 195 3.75 5.06 -22.26
CA ALA A 195 2.68 5.64 -21.46
C ALA A 195 2.08 4.67 -20.41
N GLY A 196 2.51 3.41 -20.38
CA GLY A 196 2.00 2.37 -19.46
C GLY A 196 2.09 2.71 -17.97
N TRP A 197 3.07 3.51 -17.56
CA TRP A 197 3.21 3.98 -16.16
C TRP A 197 1.97 4.72 -15.63
N ARG A 198 1.18 5.33 -16.51
CA ARG A 198 -0.05 6.04 -16.14
C ARG A 198 -1.20 5.12 -15.70
N ARG A 199 -1.11 3.80 -15.95
CA ARG A 199 -2.17 2.85 -15.52
C ARG A 199 -2.41 2.86 -14.02
N VAL A 200 -1.38 3.13 -13.22
CA VAL A 200 -1.48 3.18 -11.76
C VAL A 200 -2.52 4.18 -11.29
N MET A 201 -2.76 5.26 -12.06
CA MET A 201 -3.78 6.26 -11.76
C MET A 201 -5.22 5.77 -11.95
N LEU A 202 -5.44 4.67 -12.64
CA LEU A 202 -6.79 4.16 -12.91
C LEU A 202 -7.42 3.46 -11.71
N GLN A 203 -6.63 2.72 -10.94
CA GLN A 203 -7.13 1.97 -9.78
C GLN A 203 -7.81 2.87 -8.74
N PRO A 204 -7.22 3.98 -8.27
CA PRO A 204 -7.88 4.86 -7.31
C PRO A 204 -9.15 5.50 -7.85
N LEU A 205 -9.25 5.77 -9.16
CA LEU A 205 -10.48 6.28 -9.77
C LEU A 205 -11.61 5.24 -9.76
N VAL A 206 -11.29 4.00 -10.12
CA VAL A 206 -12.22 2.87 -10.06
C VAL A 206 -12.68 2.60 -8.64
N ASN A 207 -11.75 2.60 -7.68
CA ASN A 207 -12.03 2.39 -6.27
C ASN A 207 -12.86 3.53 -5.66
N TYR A 208 -12.62 4.77 -6.09
CA TYR A 208 -13.46 5.90 -5.70
C TYR A 208 -14.91 5.71 -6.18
N ASP A 209 -15.13 5.27 -7.41
CA ASP A 209 -16.47 5.07 -7.95
C ASP A 209 -17.26 4.05 -7.12
N PHE A 210 -16.66 2.91 -6.79
CA PHE A 210 -17.27 1.88 -5.95
C PHE A 210 -17.54 2.39 -4.53
N PHE A 211 -16.54 3.01 -3.92
CA PHE A 211 -16.68 3.56 -2.58
C PHE A 211 -17.79 4.62 -2.53
N ALA A 212 -17.81 5.56 -3.46
CA ALA A 212 -18.80 6.63 -3.48
C ALA A 212 -20.23 6.09 -3.65
N GLU A 213 -20.41 5.02 -4.41
CA GLU A 213 -21.70 4.35 -4.54
C GLU A 213 -22.13 3.68 -3.23
N LEU A 214 -21.22 2.92 -2.60
CA LEU A 214 -21.47 2.28 -1.31
C LEU A 214 -21.74 3.30 -0.21
N TYR A 215 -20.94 4.37 -0.16
CA TYR A 215 -21.07 5.45 0.82
C TYR A 215 -22.45 6.16 0.70
N ARG A 216 -22.90 6.47 -0.52
CA ARG A 216 -24.22 7.10 -0.73
C ARG A 216 -25.37 6.19 -0.34
N ARG A 217 -25.26 4.88 -0.63
CA ARG A 217 -26.31 3.89 -0.31
C ARG A 217 -26.42 3.60 1.17
N GLN A 218 -25.30 3.44 1.85
CA GLN A 218 -25.26 2.95 3.23
C GLN A 218 -25.08 4.05 4.28
N ARG A 219 -24.52 5.22 3.86
CA ARG A 219 -24.25 6.38 4.72
C ARG A 219 -23.62 5.99 6.07
N PRO A 220 -22.45 5.32 6.06
CA PRO A 220 -21.83 4.84 7.28
C PRO A 220 -21.47 6.02 8.20
N THR A 221 -21.57 5.78 9.51
CA THR A 221 -21.17 6.75 10.54
C THR A 221 -19.65 6.90 10.57
N PHE A 222 -18.93 5.78 10.37
CA PHE A 222 -17.49 5.78 10.22
C PHE A 222 -17.09 5.07 8.93
N ALA A 223 -16.31 5.75 8.09
CA ALA A 223 -15.78 5.15 6.87
C ALA A 223 -14.29 5.40 6.70
N THR A 224 -13.60 4.45 6.04
CA THR A 224 -12.20 4.56 5.63
C THR A 224 -12.06 4.33 4.13
N TRP A 225 -11.10 5.00 3.50
CA TRP A 225 -10.74 4.76 2.10
C TRP A 225 -9.24 4.91 1.87
N HIS A 226 -8.62 3.86 1.32
CA HIS A 226 -7.16 3.77 1.15
C HIS A 226 -6.73 3.85 -0.32
N THR A 227 -5.59 4.50 -0.58
CA THR A 227 -4.93 4.51 -1.89
C THR A 227 -3.41 4.54 -1.77
N ASN A 228 -2.72 3.88 -2.73
CA ASN A 228 -1.26 3.71 -2.74
C ASN A 228 -0.57 4.27 -4.00
N HIS A 229 -1.28 4.92 -4.91
CA HIS A 229 -0.75 5.30 -6.22
C HIS A 229 0.38 6.33 -6.15
N ALA A 230 0.30 7.31 -5.24
CA ALA A 230 1.35 8.32 -5.06
C ALA A 230 2.65 7.69 -4.54
N ALA A 231 2.54 6.79 -3.55
CA ALA A 231 3.67 6.01 -3.05
C ALA A 231 4.35 5.20 -4.15
N HIS A 232 3.58 4.51 -5.01
CA HIS A 232 4.12 3.80 -6.15
C HIS A 232 4.96 4.70 -7.07
N TYR A 233 4.45 5.89 -7.39
CA TYR A 233 5.19 6.82 -8.25
C TYR A 233 6.47 7.32 -7.59
N MET A 234 6.47 7.63 -6.31
CA MET A 234 7.67 8.03 -5.58
C MET A 234 8.71 6.91 -5.52
N HIS A 235 8.31 5.66 -5.27
CA HIS A 235 9.22 4.53 -5.28
C HIS A 235 9.93 4.31 -6.61
N HIS A 236 9.26 4.58 -7.72
CA HIS A 236 9.76 4.25 -9.06
C HIS A 236 10.31 5.43 -9.85
N TYR A 237 9.83 6.65 -9.59
CA TYR A 237 10.09 7.80 -10.48
C TYR A 237 10.52 9.07 -9.76
N TRP A 238 10.95 8.99 -8.50
CA TRP A 238 11.37 10.19 -7.73
C TRP A 238 12.48 10.95 -8.44
N ARG A 239 13.57 10.27 -8.82
CA ARG A 239 14.71 10.89 -9.49
C ARG A 239 14.36 11.50 -10.85
N ALA A 240 13.39 10.91 -11.55
CA ALA A 240 12.91 11.46 -12.80
C ALA A 240 12.19 12.81 -12.61
N TRP A 241 11.48 12.99 -11.49
CA TRP A 241 10.87 14.27 -11.11
C TRP A 241 11.91 15.23 -10.53
N SER A 242 12.65 14.81 -9.52
CA SER A 242 13.65 15.63 -8.81
C SER A 242 14.90 14.81 -8.54
N ASP A 243 16.04 15.28 -9.05
CA ASP A 243 17.35 14.67 -8.80
C ASP A 243 18.01 15.19 -7.51
N SER A 244 17.35 16.12 -6.80
CA SER A 244 17.81 16.62 -5.51
C SER A 244 17.91 15.49 -4.48
N GLY A 245 19.05 15.41 -3.80
CA GLY A 245 19.34 14.36 -2.81
C GLY A 245 19.93 13.08 -3.41
N PHE A 246 20.02 12.93 -4.74
CA PHE A 246 20.69 11.77 -5.37
C PHE A 246 22.17 12.05 -5.66
N LEU A 247 22.99 10.98 -5.62
CA LEU A 247 24.43 11.09 -5.92
C LEU A 247 24.70 11.31 -7.42
N SER A 248 23.77 10.92 -8.29
CA SER A 248 23.87 11.11 -9.73
C SER A 248 22.51 11.51 -10.33
N LYS A 249 22.57 12.32 -11.37
CA LYS A 249 21.38 12.61 -12.19
C LYS A 249 20.93 11.35 -12.90
N GLY A 250 19.61 11.18 -13.01
CA GLY A 250 19.03 10.11 -13.83
C GLY A 250 19.33 10.31 -15.32
N PRO A 251 19.16 9.26 -16.15
CA PRO A 251 19.24 9.40 -17.59
C PRO A 251 18.28 10.47 -18.10
N GLU A 252 18.70 11.28 -19.07
CA GLU A 252 17.90 12.39 -19.61
C GLU A 252 16.56 11.93 -20.19
N ASN A 253 16.54 10.77 -20.84
CA ASN A 253 15.34 10.16 -21.36
C ASN A 253 14.37 9.71 -20.26
N GLU A 254 14.84 9.37 -19.07
CA GLU A 254 13.98 9.00 -17.91
C GLU A 254 13.15 10.21 -17.46
N ARG A 255 13.75 11.38 -17.35
CA ARG A 255 13.06 12.62 -16.99
C ARG A 255 11.99 13.01 -18.04
N ALA A 256 12.30 12.87 -19.31
CA ALA A 256 11.36 13.16 -20.40
C ALA A 256 10.11 12.24 -20.38
N ILE A 257 10.24 10.99 -19.91
CA ILE A 257 9.16 10.00 -19.89
C ILE A 257 8.40 10.03 -18.56
N TYR A 258 9.10 10.12 -17.42
CA TYR A 258 8.55 9.89 -16.08
C TYR A 258 8.58 11.12 -15.16
N GLY A 259 9.15 12.25 -15.61
CA GLY A 259 9.28 13.44 -14.76
C GLY A 259 7.96 13.98 -14.22
N GLU A 260 6.85 13.70 -14.90
CA GLU A 260 5.50 14.07 -14.45
C GLU A 260 4.83 13.00 -13.55
N ALA A 261 5.48 11.85 -13.25
CA ALA A 261 4.82 10.77 -12.54
C ALA A 261 4.46 11.16 -11.10
N VAL A 262 5.41 11.66 -10.33
CA VAL A 262 5.17 12.12 -8.94
C VAL A 262 4.21 13.31 -8.90
N PRO A 263 4.40 14.38 -9.69
CA PRO A 263 3.43 15.49 -9.76
C PRO A 263 2.00 15.03 -10.08
N LEU A 264 1.82 14.16 -11.08
CA LEU A 264 0.49 13.65 -11.43
C LEU A 264 -0.11 12.74 -10.36
N GLY A 265 0.70 11.99 -9.62
CA GLY A 265 0.25 11.22 -8.47
C GLY A 265 -0.38 12.12 -7.40
N TYR A 266 0.31 13.19 -7.02
CA TYR A 266 -0.21 14.16 -6.05
C TYR A 266 -1.40 14.97 -6.62
N LYS A 267 -1.38 15.29 -7.91
CA LYS A 267 -2.52 15.94 -8.57
C LYS A 267 -3.78 15.07 -8.51
N LEU A 268 -3.63 13.76 -8.67
CA LEU A 268 -4.74 12.84 -8.51
C LEU A 268 -5.21 12.73 -7.06
N CYS A 269 -4.29 12.78 -6.07
CA CYS A 269 -4.68 12.87 -4.65
C CYS A 269 -5.57 14.09 -4.41
N ASP A 270 -5.18 15.24 -4.95
CA ASP A 270 -5.94 16.50 -4.83
C ASP A 270 -7.29 16.41 -5.54
N GLU A 271 -7.35 15.85 -6.77
CA GLU A 271 -8.60 15.63 -7.52
C GLU A 271 -9.56 14.72 -6.74
N LEU A 272 -9.06 13.61 -6.18
CA LEU A 272 -9.86 12.69 -5.36
C LEU A 272 -10.35 13.39 -4.08
N LEU A 273 -9.50 14.16 -3.42
CA LEU A 273 -9.88 14.94 -2.25
C LEU A 273 -11.05 15.89 -2.57
N GLY A 274 -10.99 16.61 -3.70
CA GLY A 274 -12.10 17.44 -4.17
C GLY A 274 -13.40 16.66 -4.39
N ARG A 275 -13.31 15.44 -4.92
CA ARG A 275 -14.46 14.54 -5.08
C ARG A 275 -15.02 14.05 -3.74
N PHE A 276 -14.17 13.75 -2.76
CA PHE A 276 -14.60 13.38 -1.40
C PHE A 276 -15.27 14.55 -0.68
N LEU A 277 -14.77 15.78 -0.86
CA LEU A 277 -15.41 16.98 -0.32
C LEU A 277 -16.81 17.21 -0.89
N GLY A 278 -17.06 16.79 -2.14
CA GLY A 278 -18.39 16.80 -2.74
C GLY A 278 -19.27 15.61 -2.38
N LEU A 279 -18.72 14.60 -1.69
CA LEU A 279 -19.45 13.39 -1.28
C LEU A 279 -19.98 13.48 0.15
N ILE A 280 -19.25 14.16 1.05
CA ILE A 280 -19.62 14.32 2.46
C ILE A 280 -20.68 15.40 2.67
N ASP A 281 -21.43 15.28 3.76
CA ASP A 281 -22.40 16.28 4.23
C ASP A 281 -21.83 17.12 5.39
N ASP A 282 -22.59 18.14 5.82
CA ASP A 282 -22.19 19.08 6.88
C ASP A 282 -22.04 18.42 8.26
N ASP A 283 -22.57 17.21 8.45
CA ASP A 283 -22.42 16.42 9.69
C ASP A 283 -21.16 15.56 9.69
N THR A 284 -20.35 15.60 8.63
CA THR A 284 -19.17 14.76 8.47
C THR A 284 -17.88 15.52 8.77
N THR A 285 -17.02 14.92 9.58
CA THR A 285 -15.60 15.30 9.71
C THR A 285 -14.77 14.42 8.77
N LEU A 286 -14.08 15.04 7.83
CA LEU A 286 -13.10 14.38 6.98
C LEU A 286 -11.72 14.45 7.67
N VAL A 287 -11.08 13.31 7.79
CA VAL A 287 -9.68 13.19 8.24
C VAL A 287 -8.87 12.62 7.08
N LEU A 288 -7.86 13.33 6.62
CA LEU A 288 -6.86 12.85 5.67
C LEU A 288 -5.56 12.63 6.43
N CYS A 289 -5.03 11.41 6.36
CA CYS A 289 -3.72 11.14 6.93
C CYS A 289 -2.87 10.23 6.02
N SER A 290 -1.58 10.28 6.30
CA SER A 290 -0.61 9.30 5.83
C SER A 290 0.11 8.70 7.02
N SER A 291 0.32 7.38 7.03
CA SER A 291 0.99 6.70 8.13
C SER A 291 2.48 7.02 8.23
N MET A 292 3.07 7.50 7.14
CA MET A 292 4.45 7.94 6.96
C MET A 292 4.59 8.64 5.60
N GLY A 293 5.78 9.12 5.24
CA GLY A 293 6.10 9.72 3.96
C GLY A 293 7.20 8.99 3.21
N GLN A 294 7.78 9.67 2.22
CA GLN A 294 8.94 9.20 1.47
C GLN A 294 10.03 10.27 1.36
N GLN A 295 11.23 9.80 1.06
CA GLN A 295 12.43 10.60 0.77
C GLN A 295 13.19 9.98 -0.40
N PRO A 296 14.13 10.70 -1.04
CA PRO A 296 15.04 10.12 -2.04
C PRO A 296 15.80 8.93 -1.47
N PHE A 297 15.86 7.84 -2.23
CA PHE A 297 16.63 6.67 -1.83
C PHE A 297 18.08 6.80 -2.30
N VAL A 298 18.97 7.18 -1.40
CA VAL A 298 20.39 7.40 -1.66
C VAL A 298 21.19 6.19 -1.20
N ASN A 299 21.30 5.17 -2.05
CA ASN A 299 22.17 4.02 -1.82
C ASN A 299 22.96 3.72 -3.09
N VAL A 300 24.29 3.79 -3.00
CA VAL A 300 25.22 3.57 -4.14
C VAL A 300 24.93 2.25 -4.85
N ALA A 301 24.69 1.18 -4.11
CA ALA A 301 24.39 -0.14 -4.69
C ALA A 301 23.09 -0.18 -5.52
N TYR A 302 22.12 0.70 -5.24
CA TYR A 302 20.86 0.81 -6.01
C TYR A 302 20.98 1.79 -7.18
N GLN A 303 21.91 2.73 -7.12
CA GLN A 303 22.11 3.70 -8.21
C GLN A 303 22.88 3.12 -9.39
N GLU A 304 23.61 2.02 -9.17
CA GLU A 304 24.28 1.26 -10.24
C GLU A 304 23.34 0.33 -11.04
N GLY A 305 22.04 0.33 -10.73
CA GLY A 305 21.06 -0.60 -11.29
C GLY A 305 21.11 -1.97 -10.62
N LYS A 306 19.95 -2.49 -10.26
CA LYS A 306 19.77 -3.86 -9.76
C LYS A 306 18.80 -4.62 -10.64
N VAL A 307 19.21 -5.81 -11.04
CA VAL A 307 18.31 -6.79 -11.65
C VAL A 307 17.54 -7.50 -10.53
N ILE A 308 16.24 -7.34 -10.51
CA ILE A 308 15.38 -8.06 -9.57
C ILE A 308 15.23 -9.49 -10.07
N VAL A 309 15.42 -10.41 -9.14
CA VAL A 309 15.32 -11.84 -9.38
C VAL A 309 14.10 -12.39 -8.66
N ARG A 310 13.22 -13.09 -9.37
CA ARG A 310 11.99 -13.70 -8.83
C ARG A 310 11.97 -15.19 -9.11
N PHE A 311 11.41 -15.99 -8.23
CA PHE A 311 11.17 -17.40 -8.52
C PHE A 311 10.29 -17.55 -9.77
N LYS A 312 10.71 -18.39 -10.73
CA LYS A 312 9.89 -18.77 -11.88
C LYS A 312 8.74 -19.68 -11.47
N ASP A 313 9.08 -20.65 -10.64
CA ASP A 313 8.14 -21.64 -10.13
C ASP A 313 8.53 -21.97 -8.68
N ILE A 314 7.83 -21.36 -7.75
CA ILE A 314 8.09 -21.55 -6.32
C ILE A 314 7.76 -22.98 -5.88
N GLN A 315 6.76 -23.63 -6.48
CA GLN A 315 6.38 -24.98 -6.11
C GLN A 315 7.47 -25.99 -6.50
N ARG A 316 8.01 -25.86 -7.71
CA ARG A 316 9.14 -26.69 -8.15
C ARG A 316 10.37 -26.48 -7.27
N PHE A 317 10.66 -25.23 -6.90
CA PHE A 317 11.76 -24.90 -5.98
C PHE A 317 11.55 -25.56 -4.61
N LEU A 318 10.33 -25.50 -4.06
CA LEU A 318 9.99 -26.11 -2.78
C LEU A 318 10.12 -27.66 -2.82
N GLN A 319 9.74 -28.29 -3.92
CA GLN A 319 9.96 -29.72 -4.14
C GLN A 319 11.45 -30.07 -4.07
N GLN A 320 12.31 -29.31 -4.76
CA GLN A 320 13.77 -29.48 -4.70
C GLN A 320 14.32 -29.30 -3.28
N MET A 321 13.66 -28.46 -2.46
CA MET A 321 14.01 -28.23 -1.06
C MET A 321 13.42 -29.30 -0.12
N GLY A 322 12.71 -30.33 -0.63
CA GLY A 322 12.04 -31.33 0.20
C GLY A 322 10.90 -30.77 1.05
N ALA A 323 10.24 -29.72 0.53
CA ALA A 323 9.12 -29.04 1.17
C ALA A 323 7.79 -29.43 0.49
N GLU A 324 7.61 -30.72 0.20
CA GLU A 324 6.36 -31.23 -0.34
C GLU A 324 5.21 -30.95 0.63
N GLY A 325 4.11 -30.36 0.10
CA GLY A 325 2.95 -29.97 0.90
C GLY A 325 2.95 -28.53 1.41
N VAL A 326 4.03 -27.76 1.28
CA VAL A 326 4.02 -26.31 1.55
C VAL A 326 3.47 -25.58 0.33
N THR A 327 2.16 -25.34 0.32
CA THR A 327 1.46 -24.76 -0.85
C THR A 327 0.97 -23.35 -0.61
N GLN A 328 0.93 -22.90 0.63
CA GLN A 328 0.35 -21.60 0.98
C GLN A 328 1.39 -20.49 0.91
N THR A 329 1.28 -19.64 -0.13
CA THR A 329 2.02 -18.38 -0.24
C THR A 329 1.19 -17.23 0.27
N VAL A 330 1.84 -16.28 0.97
CA VAL A 330 1.24 -15.01 1.39
C VAL A 330 1.75 -13.91 0.45
N PRO A 331 0.88 -13.04 -0.08
CA PRO A 331 1.27 -11.98 -1.01
C PRO A 331 2.34 -11.05 -0.45
N THR A 332 3.22 -10.56 -1.33
CA THR A 332 4.28 -9.59 -0.99
C THR A 332 4.41 -8.53 -2.07
N MET A 333 4.89 -7.33 -1.71
CA MET A 333 5.16 -6.23 -2.65
C MET A 333 6.59 -6.26 -3.22
N VAL A 334 7.45 -7.10 -2.68
CA VAL A 334 8.87 -7.25 -3.04
C VAL A 334 9.11 -8.63 -3.64
N PRO A 335 10.24 -8.90 -4.30
CA PRO A 335 10.54 -10.18 -4.95
C PRO A 335 10.69 -11.36 -3.98
N GLN A 336 10.40 -11.20 -2.72
CA GLN A 336 10.34 -12.26 -1.72
C GLN A 336 9.07 -13.10 -1.86
N VAL A 337 9.12 -14.32 -1.34
CA VAL A 337 7.94 -15.19 -1.17
C VAL A 337 7.77 -15.47 0.32
N ASN A 338 6.56 -15.25 0.83
CA ASN A 338 6.19 -15.65 2.17
C ASN A 338 5.46 -16.99 2.10
N LEU A 339 5.99 -17.98 2.84
CA LEU A 339 5.44 -19.32 2.93
C LEU A 339 4.85 -19.52 4.32
N ARG A 340 3.60 -19.94 4.39
CA ARG A 340 3.03 -20.37 5.68
C ARG A 340 3.43 -21.80 5.97
N VAL A 341 4.22 -21.99 7.02
CA VAL A 341 4.72 -23.30 7.48
C VAL A 341 4.42 -23.42 8.98
N PRO A 342 3.23 -23.92 9.36
CA PRO A 342 2.82 -24.00 10.78
C PRO A 342 3.75 -24.89 11.62
N ASP A 343 4.23 -26.01 11.06
CA ASP A 343 5.18 -26.89 11.73
C ASP A 343 6.53 -26.19 11.97
N PRO A 344 6.90 -25.91 13.22
CA PRO A 344 8.14 -25.20 13.53
C PRO A 344 9.40 -25.99 13.19
N ILE A 345 9.35 -27.33 13.25
CA ILE A 345 10.51 -28.19 12.93
C ILE A 345 10.77 -28.14 11.43
N LEU A 346 9.72 -28.35 10.63
CA LEU A 346 9.82 -28.26 9.16
C LEU A 346 10.26 -26.87 8.75
N ARG A 347 9.69 -25.82 9.34
CA ARG A 347 10.03 -24.44 9.03
C ARG A 347 11.49 -24.14 9.26
N SER A 348 12.04 -24.49 10.44
CA SER A 348 13.44 -24.27 10.78
C SER A 348 14.39 -25.09 9.90
N LYS A 349 14.03 -26.34 9.59
CA LYS A 349 14.78 -27.19 8.65
C LYS A 349 14.85 -26.55 7.25
N LEU A 350 13.73 -26.06 6.74
CA LEU A 350 13.68 -25.40 5.44
C LEU A 350 14.47 -24.09 5.45
N ALA A 351 14.33 -23.27 6.49
CA ALA A 351 15.06 -22.03 6.64
C ALA A 351 16.57 -22.26 6.63
N THR A 352 17.05 -23.25 7.37
CA THR A 352 18.48 -23.64 7.41
C THR A 352 18.96 -24.04 6.03
N ARG A 353 18.25 -24.97 5.38
CA ARG A 353 18.63 -25.46 4.06
C ARG A 353 18.63 -24.34 3.00
N MET A 354 17.68 -23.40 3.06
CA MET A 354 17.64 -22.25 2.15
C MET A 354 18.80 -21.27 2.39
N ARG A 355 19.20 -21.06 3.65
CA ARG A 355 20.35 -20.22 4.00
C ARG A 355 21.68 -20.78 3.48
N GLU A 356 21.78 -22.10 3.29
CA GLU A 356 22.96 -22.79 2.75
C GLU A 356 23.09 -22.70 1.23
N ILE A 357 22.10 -22.15 0.52
CA ILE A 357 22.16 -21.95 -0.92
C ILE A 357 23.25 -20.91 -1.24
N VAL A 358 24.23 -21.32 -2.00
CA VAL A 358 25.33 -20.47 -2.48
C VAL A 358 25.11 -20.13 -3.93
N ARG A 359 25.23 -18.85 -4.27
CA ARG A 359 25.34 -18.41 -5.66
C ARG A 359 26.80 -18.04 -5.99
N THR A 360 27.20 -18.33 -7.21
CA THR A 360 28.49 -17.85 -7.75
C THR A 360 28.19 -16.80 -8.80
N VAL A 361 28.67 -15.58 -8.57
CA VAL A 361 28.51 -14.44 -9.48
C VAL A 361 29.89 -14.04 -10.00
N ASN A 362 30.08 -14.10 -11.30
CA ASN A 362 31.36 -13.79 -11.93
C ASN A 362 32.53 -14.50 -11.25
N GLY A 363 32.39 -15.78 -10.91
CA GLY A 363 33.40 -16.61 -10.25
C GLY A 363 33.55 -16.43 -8.73
N LYS A 364 32.79 -15.51 -8.10
CA LYS A 364 32.80 -15.29 -6.64
C LYS A 364 31.61 -15.89 -5.95
N ALA A 365 31.85 -16.75 -4.96
CA ALA A 365 30.80 -17.34 -4.14
C ALA A 365 30.18 -16.30 -3.20
N GLN A 366 28.86 -16.30 -3.11
CA GLN A 366 28.05 -15.39 -2.30
C GLN A 366 26.82 -16.11 -1.76
N LYS A 367 26.15 -15.53 -0.75
CA LYS A 367 24.85 -15.97 -0.30
C LYS A 367 23.84 -15.91 -1.47
N GLY A 368 23.07 -16.97 -1.67
CA GLY A 368 22.10 -17.05 -2.77
C GLY A 368 20.73 -16.50 -2.42
N ILE A 369 20.26 -16.85 -1.23
CA ILE A 369 18.89 -16.54 -0.75
C ILE A 369 18.97 -16.10 0.72
N VAL A 370 18.08 -15.20 1.12
CA VAL A 370 17.78 -14.89 2.53
C VAL A 370 16.53 -15.66 2.92
N ALA A 371 16.56 -16.34 4.07
CA ALA A 371 15.42 -17.02 4.64
C ALA A 371 15.25 -16.63 6.11
N GLU A 372 14.09 -16.05 6.45
CA GLU A 372 13.78 -15.50 7.77
C GLU A 372 12.47 -16.09 8.30
N GLU A 373 12.47 -16.45 9.58
CA GLU A 373 11.32 -17.03 10.25
C GLU A 373 10.63 -15.97 11.12
N THR A 374 9.32 -15.80 10.95
CA THR A 374 8.51 -14.90 11.77
C THR A 374 7.16 -15.57 12.07
N GLY A 375 6.98 -16.07 13.29
CA GLY A 375 5.81 -16.88 13.64
C GLY A 375 5.70 -18.12 12.75
N GLU A 376 4.57 -18.30 12.08
CA GLU A 376 4.36 -19.41 11.12
C GLU A 376 4.86 -19.11 9.71
N ILE A 377 5.39 -17.90 9.46
CA ILE A 377 5.83 -17.47 8.14
C ILE A 377 7.33 -17.69 7.98
N LEU A 378 7.70 -18.33 6.88
CA LEU A 378 9.06 -18.37 6.34
C LEU A 378 9.14 -17.45 5.14
N THR A 379 9.85 -16.34 5.30
CA THR A 379 10.10 -15.35 4.23
C THR A 379 11.35 -15.75 3.48
N VAL A 380 11.24 -15.96 2.17
CA VAL A 380 12.32 -16.38 1.29
C VAL A 380 12.57 -15.29 0.25
N THR A 381 13.77 -14.70 0.28
CA THR A 381 14.13 -13.57 -0.59
C THR A 381 15.30 -13.94 -1.48
N PRO A 382 15.09 -14.06 -2.81
CA PRO A 382 16.19 -14.13 -3.77
C PRO A 382 16.96 -12.82 -3.77
N LEU A 383 18.29 -12.90 -3.68
CA LEU A 383 19.10 -11.70 -3.68
C LEU A 383 19.23 -11.12 -5.10
N SER A 384 18.91 -9.84 -5.26
CA SER A 384 19.08 -9.11 -6.52
C SER A 384 20.52 -9.17 -7.04
N LEU A 385 20.69 -8.99 -8.35
CA LEU A 385 21.97 -8.99 -9.05
C LEU A 385 22.34 -7.57 -9.47
N SER A 386 23.64 -7.32 -9.66
CA SER A 386 24.11 -6.13 -10.39
C SER A 386 23.88 -6.34 -11.90
N GLU A 387 23.58 -5.28 -12.66
CA GLU A 387 23.54 -5.31 -14.13
C GLU A 387 24.79 -5.86 -14.78
N ARG A 388 25.94 -5.80 -14.09
CA ARG A 388 27.24 -6.31 -14.55
C ARG A 388 27.43 -7.82 -14.31
N ALA A 389 26.43 -8.50 -13.75
CA ALA A 389 26.52 -9.94 -13.54
C ALA A 389 26.34 -10.69 -14.87
N SER A 390 27.42 -11.22 -15.39
CA SER A 390 27.44 -11.94 -16.68
C SER A 390 27.35 -13.47 -16.56
N SER A 391 27.67 -14.02 -15.39
CA SER A 391 27.62 -15.45 -15.10
C SER A 391 27.11 -15.67 -13.69
N VAL A 392 25.97 -16.33 -13.56
CA VAL A 392 25.36 -16.61 -12.25
C VAL A 392 24.87 -18.05 -12.18
N THR A 393 25.38 -18.77 -11.21
CA THR A 393 24.99 -20.15 -10.92
C THR A 393 24.62 -20.32 -9.46
N TYR A 394 23.83 -21.36 -9.16
CA TYR A 394 23.37 -21.68 -7.81
C TYR A 394 23.70 -23.11 -7.45
N LYS A 395 24.25 -23.32 -6.24
CA LYS A 395 24.43 -24.62 -5.63
C LYS A 395 23.39 -24.78 -4.53
N ILE A 396 22.47 -25.73 -4.74
CA ILE A 396 21.39 -26.06 -3.80
C ILE A 396 21.81 -27.26 -2.96
N PRO A 397 21.70 -27.22 -1.63
CA PRO A 397 22.01 -28.37 -0.78
C PRO A 397 21.20 -29.62 -1.16
N GLY A 398 21.87 -30.76 -1.36
CA GLY A 398 21.26 -32.01 -1.76
C GLY A 398 20.86 -32.13 -3.24
N VAL A 399 21.24 -31.15 -4.08
CA VAL A 399 21.15 -31.22 -5.54
C VAL A 399 22.57 -31.30 -6.08
N GLU A 400 22.89 -32.39 -6.83
CA GLU A 400 24.24 -32.60 -7.34
C GLU A 400 24.62 -31.61 -8.43
N GLU A 401 23.66 -31.28 -9.30
CA GLU A 401 23.86 -30.37 -10.41
C GLU A 401 23.84 -28.90 -9.97
N VAL A 402 24.72 -28.10 -10.60
CA VAL A 402 24.73 -26.64 -10.45
C VAL A 402 23.64 -26.06 -11.32
N CYS A 403 22.68 -25.38 -10.71
CA CYS A 403 21.56 -24.75 -11.41
C CYS A 403 22.01 -23.41 -12.01
N ARG A 404 21.59 -23.11 -13.23
CA ARG A 404 21.76 -21.77 -13.81
C ARG A 404 20.68 -20.82 -13.26
N LEU A 405 20.97 -19.51 -13.31
CA LEU A 405 20.02 -18.50 -12.86
C LEU A 405 18.65 -18.65 -13.52
N GLU A 406 18.64 -18.81 -14.83
CA GLU A 406 17.42 -18.93 -15.63
C GLU A 406 16.61 -20.22 -15.38
N ASP A 407 17.18 -21.21 -14.73
CA ASP A 407 16.47 -22.45 -14.37
C ASP A 407 15.57 -22.24 -13.14
N LEU A 408 15.97 -21.37 -12.24
CA LEU A 408 15.32 -21.10 -10.95
C LEU A 408 14.52 -19.79 -10.96
N PHE A 409 15.04 -18.78 -11.64
CA PHE A 409 14.56 -17.40 -11.50
C PHE A 409 14.25 -16.76 -12.85
N ALA A 410 13.27 -15.86 -12.83
CA ALA A 410 13.07 -14.84 -13.84
C ALA A 410 13.79 -13.56 -13.41
N MET A 411 14.34 -12.83 -14.37
CA MET A 411 14.93 -11.53 -14.16
C MET A 411 13.96 -10.46 -14.68
N ASP A 412 13.68 -9.47 -13.84
CA ASP A 412 13.01 -8.26 -14.28
C ASP A 412 14.05 -7.29 -14.89
N ALA A 413 13.56 -6.38 -15.72
CA ALA A 413 14.39 -5.28 -16.20
C ALA A 413 15.06 -4.55 -15.02
N PRO A 414 16.26 -4.02 -15.17
CA PRO A 414 16.93 -3.28 -14.12
C PRO A 414 16.04 -2.19 -13.56
N THR A 415 15.73 -2.26 -12.28
CA THR A 415 14.94 -1.24 -11.59
C THR A 415 15.79 -0.60 -10.50
N VAL A 416 15.85 0.72 -10.54
CA VAL A 416 16.46 1.51 -9.48
C VAL A 416 15.36 1.95 -8.54
N LYS A 417 15.38 1.52 -7.28
CA LYS A 417 14.50 2.08 -6.25
C LYS A 417 14.87 3.54 -6.04
N GLN A 418 13.91 4.45 -6.21
CA GLN A 418 14.15 5.89 -6.19
C GLN A 418 13.59 6.57 -4.95
N GLY A 419 12.51 6.06 -4.39
CA GLY A 419 11.92 6.52 -3.13
C GLY A 419 12.11 5.52 -2.00
N MET A 420 12.31 6.04 -0.79
CA MET A 420 12.42 5.26 0.44
C MET A 420 11.53 5.87 1.53
N HIS A 421 11.01 5.04 2.42
CA HIS A 421 10.16 5.47 3.52
C HIS A 421 10.84 6.54 4.40
N HIS A 422 10.07 7.52 4.82
CA HIS A 422 10.42 8.56 5.77
C HIS A 422 9.35 8.63 6.86
N PRO A 423 9.68 8.83 8.13
CA PRO A 423 8.66 8.84 9.18
C PRO A 423 7.61 9.95 9.01
N ASP A 424 7.93 11.08 8.39
CA ASP A 424 7.05 12.24 8.30
C ASP A 424 6.01 12.09 7.19
N GLY A 425 4.77 11.81 7.58
CA GLY A 425 3.58 11.89 6.75
C GLY A 425 2.83 13.21 6.95
N LEU A 426 1.52 13.18 6.73
CA LEU A 426 0.65 14.33 6.96
C LEU A 426 -0.60 13.96 7.74
N PHE A 427 -1.20 14.97 8.37
CA PHE A 427 -2.52 14.95 8.98
C PHE A 427 -3.28 16.22 8.60
N ILE A 428 -4.52 16.07 8.15
CA ILE A 428 -5.47 17.17 7.95
C ILE A 428 -6.83 16.70 8.44
N ALA A 429 -7.55 17.55 9.16
CA ALA A 429 -8.96 17.36 9.47
C ALA A 429 -9.76 18.55 8.97
N TYR A 430 -10.99 18.31 8.51
CA TYR A 430 -11.88 19.33 7.95
C TYR A 430 -13.36 18.95 8.17
N GLY A 431 -14.21 19.93 8.38
CA GLY A 431 -15.65 19.75 8.48
C GLY A 431 -16.18 20.02 9.89
N LYS A 432 -17.19 19.27 10.30
CA LYS A 432 -17.92 19.52 11.55
C LYS A 432 -17.00 19.51 12.76
N GLY A 433 -17.04 20.58 13.56
CA GLY A 433 -16.29 20.68 14.82
C GLY A 433 -14.78 20.87 14.67
N VAL A 434 -14.28 21.07 13.44
CA VAL A 434 -12.85 21.27 13.19
C VAL A 434 -12.52 22.77 13.11
N PRO A 435 -11.60 23.29 13.94
CA PRO A 435 -11.14 24.67 13.85
C PRO A 435 -10.47 24.97 12.51
N ALA A 436 -10.82 26.10 11.90
CA ALA A 436 -10.25 26.52 10.63
C ALA A 436 -8.84 27.10 10.79
N GLY A 437 -7.90 26.73 9.91
CA GLY A 437 -6.54 27.27 9.85
C GLY A 437 -5.66 26.90 11.03
N GLN A 438 -6.07 25.95 11.88
CA GLN A 438 -5.32 25.57 13.07
C GLN A 438 -4.13 24.66 12.71
N GLN A 439 -2.93 25.08 13.08
CA GLN A 439 -1.74 24.27 13.00
C GLN A 439 -1.57 23.45 14.28
N LEU A 440 -1.62 22.11 14.17
CA LEU A 440 -1.50 21.18 15.30
C LEU A 440 -0.04 20.84 15.65
N GLY A 441 0.91 21.29 14.80
CA GLY A 441 2.32 20.92 14.92
C GLY A 441 2.57 19.46 14.56
N THR A 442 3.46 18.81 15.33
CA THR A 442 3.77 17.37 15.14
C THR A 442 2.81 16.53 15.97
N CYS A 443 2.20 15.55 15.33
CA CYS A 443 1.46 14.44 15.93
C CYS A 443 2.11 13.12 15.52
N THR A 444 1.67 12.02 16.09
CA THR A 444 2.19 10.69 15.79
C THR A 444 1.10 9.81 15.17
N ASN A 445 1.49 8.73 14.51
CA ASN A 445 0.56 7.75 14.00
C ASN A 445 -0.32 7.09 15.09
N LEU A 446 0.12 7.10 16.36
CA LEU A 446 -0.69 6.66 17.52
C LEU A 446 -1.87 7.60 17.82
N ASP A 447 -1.77 8.88 17.47
CA ASP A 447 -2.77 9.90 17.82
C ASP A 447 -4.04 9.79 16.95
N ILE A 448 -3.98 9.06 15.84
CA ILE A 448 -5.06 9.00 14.85
C ILE A 448 -6.27 8.22 15.39
N ALA A 449 -6.09 6.95 15.81
CA ALA A 449 -7.20 6.14 16.30
C ALA A 449 -7.97 6.77 17.49
N PRO A 450 -7.30 7.25 18.57
CA PRO A 450 -8.03 7.90 19.66
C PRO A 450 -8.71 9.20 19.22
N THR A 451 -8.17 9.93 18.23
CA THR A 451 -8.84 11.11 17.65
C THR A 451 -10.11 10.71 16.91
N LEU A 452 -10.06 9.67 16.07
CA LEU A 452 -11.23 9.16 15.35
C LEU A 452 -12.33 8.70 16.32
N LEU A 453 -11.98 7.93 17.35
CA LEU A 453 -12.94 7.47 18.36
C LEU A 453 -13.54 8.65 19.15
N SER A 454 -12.74 9.65 19.48
CA SER A 454 -13.21 10.88 20.14
C SER A 454 -14.24 11.62 19.27
N LEU A 455 -13.97 11.79 17.97
CA LEU A 455 -14.88 12.43 17.01
C LEU A 455 -16.20 11.66 16.85
N LEU A 456 -16.14 10.33 16.96
CA LEU A 456 -17.30 9.44 16.88
C LEU A 456 -18.09 9.34 18.22
N GLY A 457 -17.57 9.91 19.30
CA GLY A 457 -18.15 9.75 20.63
C GLY A 457 -18.01 8.34 21.22
N VAL A 458 -17.05 7.55 20.71
CA VAL A 458 -16.77 6.20 21.18
C VAL A 458 -15.71 6.26 22.29
N PRO A 459 -15.89 5.53 23.41
CA PRO A 459 -14.92 5.49 24.48
C PRO A 459 -13.53 5.05 24.00
N ILE A 460 -12.49 5.78 24.39
CA ILE A 460 -11.10 5.50 24.01
C ILE A 460 -10.55 4.40 24.92
N PRO A 461 -10.09 3.26 24.37
CA PRO A 461 -9.50 2.18 25.15
C PRO A 461 -8.24 2.63 25.91
N LYS A 462 -8.06 2.14 27.12
CA LYS A 462 -6.89 2.48 27.96
C LYS A 462 -5.54 2.07 27.35
N ALA A 463 -5.55 1.08 26.44
CA ALA A 463 -4.36 0.63 25.73
C ALA A 463 -3.86 1.63 24.68
N MET A 464 -4.72 2.53 24.19
CA MET A 464 -4.33 3.58 23.25
C MET A 464 -3.57 4.67 24.01
N SER A 465 -2.30 4.87 23.65
CA SER A 465 -1.40 5.82 24.31
C SER A 465 -1.30 7.17 23.58
N GLY A 466 -1.87 7.28 22.39
CA GLY A 466 -1.88 8.52 21.61
C GLY A 466 -2.79 9.60 22.24
N ARG A 467 -2.48 10.85 21.97
CA ARG A 467 -3.30 11.99 22.38
C ARG A 467 -4.47 12.21 21.41
N VAL A 468 -5.55 12.75 21.94
CA VAL A 468 -6.67 13.21 21.11
C VAL A 468 -6.33 14.58 20.52
N LEU A 469 -6.24 14.67 19.20
CA LEU A 469 -5.92 15.90 18.48
C LEU A 469 -7.13 16.83 18.35
N LEU A 470 -8.31 16.25 18.19
CA LEU A 470 -9.58 16.94 17.99
C LEU A 470 -10.68 16.23 18.78
N ARG A 471 -11.61 17.01 19.33
CA ARG A 471 -12.76 16.47 20.08
C ARG A 471 -14.06 16.80 19.35
N ALA A 472 -15.05 15.93 19.49
CA ALA A 472 -16.41 16.25 19.09
C ALA A 472 -16.87 17.53 19.84
N SER A 473 -17.43 18.49 19.12
CA SER A 473 -18.01 19.71 19.67
C SER A 473 -19.39 19.45 20.29
#